data_e1440668f687a03e417eb199e38b888e
#
_entry.id   e1440668f687a03e417eb199e38b888e
#
_cell.length_a   1.000
_cell.length_b   1.000
_cell.length_c   1.000
_cell.angle_alpha   90.00
_cell.angle_beta   90.00
_cell.angle_gamma   90.00
#
_symmetry.space_group_name_H-M   'P 1'
#
loop_
_entity.id
_entity.type
_entity.pdbx_description
1 polymer ?
#
loop_
_entity_poly.entity_id
_entity_poly.type
_entity_poly.pdbx_seq_one_letter_code
_entity_poly.pdbx_strand_id
1 'polypeptide(L)'
;MGLIRAWAAWVLWLGASLAPAPSLAQSPPGERFIVLASTTSTEQSGLFAHLLPAFTAATGIGVRVLALGTGQALDTARRGDADVLLVHDRVAEDRFIADGFATQRREVMFNDFVLIGPAADPAGLRGRDIVAAFKKLSARPGTGFVSRGDNSGTHAAELRAWQAAGIDPKSLRLPGYQACGCGMGPALNIAASTGQYLLADRSTWLAFKNRADLAVLVEGDKTLRNPYGVLVVNPAKHPHVKAALAQQFADWLVSPAGQASIAAYRISGQAVFFPSAKH
;
A
#
# COMPACT_ATOMS: atom_id res chain seq x y z
N MET A 1 91.34 61.98 1.29
CA MET A 1 90.05 62.66 1.26
C MET A 1 89.32 62.11 0.03
N GLY A 2 88.34 61.21 0.21
CA GLY A 2 87.60 60.61 -0.88
C GLY A 2 86.46 59.80 -0.32
N LEU A 3 85.26 60.34 -0.37
CA LEU A 3 83.99 59.73 0.05
C LEU A 3 83.54 58.70 -0.95
N ILE A 4 83.41 57.45 -0.47
CA ILE A 4 82.79 56.35 -1.19
C ILE A 4 81.34 56.30 -0.78
N ARG A 5 80.41 56.50 -1.74
CA ARG A 5 78.97 56.35 -1.57
C ARG A 5 78.61 54.91 -1.90
N ALA A 6 78.11 54.20 -0.90
CA ALA A 6 77.49 52.87 -1.04
C ALA A 6 76.04 53.01 -1.46
N TRP A 7 75.66 52.35 -2.56
CA TRP A 7 74.28 52.21 -3.01
C TRP A 7 73.73 50.89 -2.45
N ALA A 8 72.74 50.97 -1.58
CA ALA A 8 72.00 49.81 -1.13
C ALA A 8 70.85 49.54 -2.10
N ALA A 9 70.90 48.38 -2.76
CA ALA A 9 69.82 47.90 -3.61
C ALA A 9 68.79 47.20 -2.75
N TRP A 10 67.56 47.71 -2.71
CA TRP A 10 66.40 47.05 -2.11
C TRP A 10 65.80 46.09 -3.13
N VAL A 11 65.88 44.79 -2.88
CA VAL A 11 65.14 43.76 -3.64
C VAL A 11 63.76 43.61 -2.98
N LEU A 12 62.73 44.10 -3.71
CA LEU A 12 61.31 43.87 -3.35
C LEU A 12 60.94 42.45 -3.76
N TRP A 13 60.74 41.58 -2.78
CA TRP A 13 60.09 40.29 -2.95
C TRP A 13 58.58 40.49 -3.03
N LEU A 14 57.96 40.35 -4.26
CA LEU A 14 56.53 40.21 -4.42
C LEU A 14 56.15 38.76 -4.08
N GLY A 15 55.71 38.55 -2.83
CA GLY A 15 55.06 37.30 -2.41
C GLY A 15 53.67 37.22 -3.03
N ALA A 16 53.51 36.44 -4.09
CA ALA A 16 52.18 36.10 -4.64
C ALA A 16 51.49 35.17 -3.66
N SER A 17 50.56 35.70 -2.85
CA SER A 17 49.65 34.91 -2.01
C SER A 17 48.67 34.20 -2.92
N LEU A 18 48.86 32.90 -3.15
CA LEU A 18 47.81 32.03 -3.70
C LEU A 18 46.69 31.89 -2.66
N ALA A 19 45.62 32.65 -2.80
CA ALA A 19 44.41 32.41 -2.04
C ALA A 19 43.84 31.05 -2.47
N PRO A 20 43.49 30.15 -1.52
CA PRO A 20 42.82 28.91 -1.91
C PRO A 20 41.47 29.23 -2.53
N ALA A 21 41.23 28.70 -3.73
CA ALA A 21 39.94 28.81 -4.42
C ALA A 21 38.84 28.24 -3.49
N PRO A 22 37.66 28.88 -3.38
CA PRO A 22 36.57 28.36 -2.59
C PRO A 22 36.20 26.99 -3.14
N SER A 23 36.44 25.93 -2.36
CA SER A 23 35.91 24.60 -2.61
C SER A 23 34.39 24.74 -2.67
N LEU A 24 33.79 24.54 -3.84
CA LEU A 24 32.36 24.38 -3.99
C LEU A 24 32.00 23.13 -3.15
N ALA A 25 31.56 23.36 -1.91
CA ALA A 25 30.99 22.33 -1.08
C ALA A 25 29.85 21.72 -1.88
N GLN A 26 30.05 20.51 -2.41
CA GLN A 26 28.99 19.73 -2.99
C GLN A 26 27.96 19.55 -1.88
N SER A 27 26.77 20.11 -2.07
CA SER A 27 25.64 19.85 -1.20
C SER A 27 25.52 18.33 -1.02
N PRO A 28 25.33 17.82 0.21
CA PRO A 28 25.15 16.39 0.40
C PRO A 28 24.05 15.91 -0.56
N PRO A 29 24.21 14.76 -1.24
CA PRO A 29 23.22 14.25 -2.17
C PRO A 29 21.90 14.24 -1.44
N GLY A 30 20.92 15.04 -1.92
CA GLY A 30 19.61 15.16 -1.31
C GLY A 30 19.06 13.76 -1.10
N GLU A 31 18.51 13.49 0.09
CA GLU A 31 17.97 12.18 0.46
C GLU A 31 17.07 11.65 -0.67
N ARG A 32 17.53 10.59 -1.35
CA ARG A 32 16.79 9.98 -2.45
C ARG A 32 15.63 9.18 -1.88
N PHE A 33 14.45 9.72 -1.92
CA PHE A 33 13.24 9.02 -1.45
C PHE A 33 12.06 9.27 -2.36
N ILE A 34 11.09 8.36 -2.29
CA ILE A 34 9.78 8.47 -2.92
C ILE A 34 8.68 8.46 -1.85
N VAL A 35 7.53 9.02 -2.19
CA VAL A 35 6.29 8.93 -1.41
C VAL A 35 5.39 7.87 -2.05
N LEU A 36 5.15 6.79 -1.30
CA LEU A 36 4.27 5.69 -1.66
C LEU A 36 2.91 5.87 -0.99
N ALA A 37 1.86 6.15 -1.75
CA ALA A 37 0.50 6.05 -1.21
C ALA A 37 -0.03 4.62 -1.35
N SER A 38 -0.48 4.06 -0.25
CA SER A 38 -0.99 2.68 -0.18
C SER A 38 -2.10 2.56 0.86
N THR A 39 -2.53 1.32 1.15
CA THR A 39 -3.66 1.10 2.05
C THR A 39 -3.23 0.79 3.48
N THR A 40 -4.07 1.20 4.44
CA THR A 40 -3.87 0.88 5.86
C THR A 40 -3.82 -0.62 6.11
N SER A 41 -4.58 -1.41 5.35
CA SER A 41 -4.55 -2.87 5.48
C SER A 41 -3.21 -3.45 5.01
N THR A 42 -2.61 -2.89 3.96
CA THR A 42 -1.27 -3.32 3.48
C THR A 42 -0.20 -2.97 4.52
N GLU A 43 -0.24 -1.76 5.09
CA GLU A 43 0.67 -1.36 6.17
C GLU A 43 0.51 -2.28 7.40
N GLN A 44 -0.71 -2.46 7.87
CA GLN A 44 -1.01 -3.29 9.04
C GLN A 44 -0.69 -4.77 8.87
N SER A 45 -0.61 -5.25 7.63
CA SER A 45 -0.15 -6.62 7.36
C SER A 45 1.33 -6.84 7.68
N GLY A 46 2.13 -5.77 7.82
CA GLY A 46 3.58 -5.82 8.04
C GLY A 46 4.40 -6.04 6.75
N LEU A 47 3.76 -6.10 5.59
CA LEU A 47 4.44 -6.34 4.31
C LEU A 47 5.53 -5.29 4.02
N PHE A 48 5.24 -4.01 4.26
CA PHE A 48 6.20 -2.93 4.00
C PHE A 48 7.44 -3.02 4.88
N ALA A 49 7.31 -3.40 6.15
CA ALA A 49 8.45 -3.62 7.03
C ALA A 49 9.39 -4.72 6.51
N HIS A 50 8.88 -5.67 5.72
CA HIS A 50 9.65 -6.71 5.06
C HIS A 50 10.24 -6.27 3.70
N LEU A 51 9.44 -5.61 2.84
CA LEU A 51 9.84 -5.30 1.46
C LEU A 51 10.76 -4.06 1.36
N LEU A 52 10.43 -2.98 2.07
CA LEU A 52 11.10 -1.69 1.85
C LEU A 52 12.58 -1.68 2.22
N PRO A 53 13.04 -2.37 3.29
CA PRO A 53 14.47 -2.48 3.57
C PRO A 53 15.25 -3.16 2.43
N ALA A 54 14.69 -4.21 1.82
CA ALA A 54 15.31 -4.91 0.70
C ALA A 54 15.41 -4.01 -0.55
N PHE A 55 14.38 -3.25 -0.87
CA PHE A 55 14.41 -2.26 -1.94
C PHE A 55 15.46 -1.17 -1.68
N THR A 56 15.45 -0.59 -0.48
CA THR A 56 16.39 0.48 -0.11
C THR A 56 17.84 -0.02 -0.16
N ALA A 57 18.11 -1.24 0.31
CA ALA A 57 19.44 -1.84 0.24
C ALA A 57 19.90 -2.05 -1.21
N ALA A 58 18.99 -2.42 -2.12
CA ALA A 58 19.29 -2.65 -3.53
C ALA A 58 19.49 -1.37 -4.35
N THR A 59 18.88 -0.24 -3.95
CA THR A 59 18.78 0.95 -4.82
C THR A 59 19.28 2.25 -4.19
N GLY A 60 19.44 2.28 -2.87
CA GLY A 60 19.72 3.49 -2.11
C GLY A 60 18.54 4.49 -2.08
N ILE A 61 17.33 4.07 -2.46
CA ILE A 61 16.13 4.91 -2.45
C ILE A 61 15.30 4.61 -1.21
N GLY A 62 15.03 5.62 -0.38
CA GLY A 62 14.09 5.54 0.74
C GLY A 62 12.64 5.54 0.26
N VAL A 63 11.74 4.97 1.05
CA VAL A 63 10.29 4.99 0.76
C VAL A 63 9.55 5.51 1.98
N ARG A 64 8.78 6.59 1.79
CA ARG A 64 7.88 7.14 2.81
C ARG A 64 6.46 6.69 2.50
N VAL A 65 5.88 5.88 3.37
CA VAL A 65 4.54 5.32 3.16
C VAL A 65 3.47 6.25 3.72
N LEU A 66 2.46 6.52 2.90
CA LEU A 66 1.18 7.11 3.31
C LEU A 66 0.13 6.00 3.31
N ALA A 67 -0.18 5.47 4.48
CA ALA A 67 -1.16 4.42 4.67
C ALA A 67 -2.56 5.02 4.86
N LEU A 68 -3.41 4.89 3.84
CA LEU A 68 -4.70 5.55 3.72
C LEU A 68 -5.82 4.54 3.35
N GLY A 69 -7.08 4.98 3.23
CA GLY A 69 -8.08 4.23 2.49
C GLY A 69 -7.79 4.27 0.98
N THR A 70 -8.24 3.28 0.19
CA THR A 70 -7.95 3.22 -1.25
C THR A 70 -8.34 4.51 -1.98
N GLY A 71 -9.55 5.04 -1.73
CA GLY A 71 -10.00 6.30 -2.32
C GLY A 71 -9.09 7.47 -1.96
N GLN A 72 -8.73 7.60 -0.68
CA GLN A 72 -7.84 8.65 -0.19
C GLN A 72 -6.42 8.53 -0.77
N ALA A 73 -5.89 7.30 -0.93
CA ALA A 73 -4.60 7.08 -1.57
C ALA A 73 -4.61 7.55 -3.03
N LEU A 74 -5.66 7.19 -3.78
CA LEU A 74 -5.85 7.66 -5.16
C LEU A 74 -6.02 9.18 -5.23
N ASP A 75 -6.78 9.79 -4.31
CA ASP A 75 -6.95 11.25 -4.28
C ASP A 75 -5.65 11.98 -3.92
N THR A 76 -4.85 11.43 -3.02
CA THR A 76 -3.51 11.92 -2.71
C THR A 76 -2.62 11.92 -3.96
N ALA A 77 -2.62 10.84 -4.72
CA ALA A 77 -1.88 10.74 -5.97
C ALA A 77 -2.46 11.65 -7.07
N ARG A 78 -3.79 11.87 -7.13
CA ARG A 78 -4.41 12.84 -8.06
C ARG A 78 -3.96 14.27 -7.83
N ARG A 79 -3.65 14.65 -6.60
CA ARG A 79 -3.09 15.97 -6.25
C ARG A 79 -1.58 16.07 -6.49
N GLY A 80 -0.90 14.96 -6.78
CA GLY A 80 0.56 14.90 -6.91
C GLY A 80 1.31 14.82 -5.56
N ASP A 81 0.59 14.52 -4.46
CA ASP A 81 1.18 14.41 -3.12
C ASP A 81 1.85 13.04 -2.88
N ALA A 82 1.82 12.16 -3.87
CA ALA A 82 2.53 10.88 -3.90
C ALA A 82 3.22 10.68 -5.26
N ASP A 83 4.32 9.93 -5.25
CA ASP A 83 5.08 9.59 -6.46
C ASP A 83 4.62 8.28 -7.10
N VAL A 84 4.10 7.37 -6.27
CA VAL A 84 3.68 6.02 -6.68
C VAL A 84 2.53 5.51 -5.80
N LEU A 85 1.69 4.68 -6.39
CA LEU A 85 0.62 3.95 -5.71
C LEU A 85 0.95 2.45 -5.67
N LEU A 86 0.62 1.78 -4.56
CA LEU A 86 0.49 0.33 -4.46
C LEU A 86 -0.84 0.02 -3.78
N VAL A 87 -1.85 -0.30 -4.57
CA VAL A 87 -3.25 -0.45 -4.13
C VAL A 87 -3.87 -1.71 -4.76
N HIS A 88 -5.11 -2.02 -4.40
CA HIS A 88 -5.74 -3.29 -4.76
C HIS A 88 -7.25 -3.14 -5.07
N ASP A 89 -7.65 -2.07 -5.76
CA ASP A 89 -8.98 -1.94 -6.36
C ASP A 89 -8.85 -1.69 -7.86
N ARG A 90 -8.91 -2.77 -8.64
CA ARG A 90 -8.70 -2.76 -10.08
C ARG A 90 -9.60 -1.75 -10.80
N VAL A 91 -10.86 -1.62 -10.38
CA VAL A 91 -11.81 -0.70 -11.03
C VAL A 91 -11.41 0.74 -10.80
N ALA A 92 -11.03 1.09 -9.56
CA ALA A 92 -10.58 2.43 -9.23
C ALA A 92 -9.21 2.75 -9.86
N GLU A 93 -8.31 1.76 -9.96
CA GLU A 93 -7.00 1.88 -10.62
C GLU A 93 -7.13 2.11 -12.14
N ASP A 94 -8.01 1.36 -12.82
CA ASP A 94 -8.27 1.53 -14.25
C ASP A 94 -8.88 2.92 -14.55
N ARG A 95 -9.76 3.42 -13.68
CA ARG A 95 -10.29 4.77 -13.79
C ARG A 95 -9.19 5.84 -13.59
N PHE A 96 -8.30 5.65 -12.63
CA PHE A 96 -7.17 6.55 -12.39
C PHE A 96 -6.27 6.69 -13.63
N ILE A 97 -6.08 5.59 -14.38
CA ILE A 97 -5.36 5.57 -15.66
C ILE A 97 -6.17 6.27 -16.75
N ALA A 98 -7.46 5.97 -16.88
CA ALA A 98 -8.32 6.59 -17.88
C ALA A 98 -8.40 8.13 -17.71
N ASP A 99 -8.35 8.62 -16.48
CA ASP A 99 -8.28 10.04 -16.14
C ASP A 99 -6.87 10.65 -16.41
N GLY A 100 -5.88 9.85 -16.83
CA GLY A 100 -4.52 10.26 -17.21
C GLY A 100 -3.56 10.51 -16.04
N PHE A 101 -3.91 10.11 -14.81
CA PHE A 101 -3.05 10.29 -13.62
C PHE A 101 -1.93 9.25 -13.51
N ALA A 102 -2.02 8.15 -14.25
CA ALA A 102 -0.94 7.21 -14.50
C ALA A 102 -1.02 6.73 -15.95
N THR A 103 0.08 6.20 -16.50
CA THR A 103 0.12 5.69 -17.88
C THR A 103 -0.19 4.20 -17.95
N GLN A 104 0.10 3.46 -16.88
CA GLN A 104 -0.09 2.02 -16.82
C GLN A 104 -0.26 1.53 -15.39
N ARG A 105 -0.86 0.37 -15.27
CA ARG A 105 -0.89 -0.47 -14.08
C ARG A 105 -0.02 -1.71 -14.32
N ARG A 106 0.85 -2.02 -13.36
CA ARG A 106 1.55 -3.32 -13.37
C ARG A 106 1.06 -4.17 -12.21
N GLU A 107 0.69 -5.41 -12.50
CA GLU A 107 0.31 -6.36 -11.46
C GLU A 107 1.57 -6.80 -10.71
N VAL A 108 1.49 -6.81 -9.38
CA VAL A 108 2.64 -7.10 -8.50
C VAL A 108 2.45 -8.44 -7.80
N MET A 109 1.33 -8.59 -7.13
CA MET A 109 0.99 -9.72 -6.28
C MET A 109 -0.50 -9.78 -6.08
N PHE A 110 -0.99 -10.83 -5.45
CA PHE A 110 -2.34 -10.89 -4.88
C PHE A 110 -2.32 -11.45 -3.47
N ASN A 111 -3.29 -11.07 -2.66
CA ASN A 111 -3.76 -11.82 -1.51
C ASN A 111 -5.23 -12.21 -1.73
N ASP A 112 -5.93 -12.69 -0.72
CA ASP A 112 -7.35 -12.97 -0.82
C ASP A 112 -8.13 -12.33 0.34
N PHE A 113 -9.42 -12.14 0.09
CA PHE A 113 -10.37 -11.86 1.14
C PHE A 113 -10.91 -13.18 1.72
N VAL A 114 -11.34 -13.11 2.96
CA VAL A 114 -11.99 -14.21 3.68
C VAL A 114 -13.23 -13.69 4.38
N LEU A 115 -14.30 -14.51 4.40
CA LEU A 115 -15.45 -14.23 5.24
C LEU A 115 -15.19 -14.81 6.63
N ILE A 116 -15.29 -13.97 7.64
CA ILE A 116 -15.05 -14.30 9.04
C ILE A 116 -16.37 -14.23 9.77
N GLY A 117 -16.53 -15.07 10.77
CA GLY A 117 -17.69 -15.09 11.66
C GLY A 117 -17.51 -16.05 12.81
N PRO A 118 -18.55 -16.24 13.67
CA PRO A 118 -18.50 -17.16 14.79
C PRO A 118 -18.07 -18.58 14.38
N ALA A 119 -17.15 -19.18 15.13
CA ALA A 119 -16.60 -20.50 14.81
C ALA A 119 -17.68 -21.61 14.78
N ALA A 120 -18.76 -21.47 15.57
CA ALA A 120 -19.91 -22.37 15.54
C ALA A 120 -20.70 -22.31 14.23
N ASP A 121 -20.49 -21.29 13.40
CA ASP A 121 -21.13 -21.07 12.10
C ASP A 121 -22.67 -21.25 12.13
N PRO A 122 -23.40 -20.51 12.97
CA PRO A 122 -24.84 -20.69 13.09
C PRO A 122 -25.61 -20.41 11.81
N ALA A 123 -25.04 -19.67 10.85
CA ALA A 123 -25.65 -19.40 9.55
C ALA A 123 -25.33 -20.46 8.47
N GLY A 124 -24.41 -21.41 8.76
CA GLY A 124 -24.04 -22.48 7.84
C GLY A 124 -23.33 -21.98 6.59
N LEU A 125 -22.34 -21.07 6.78
CA LEU A 125 -21.67 -20.37 5.67
C LEU A 125 -20.42 -21.08 5.20
N ARG A 126 -19.87 -22.01 5.98
CA ARG A 126 -18.59 -22.65 5.63
C ARG A 126 -18.57 -23.16 4.19
N GLY A 127 -17.51 -22.82 3.48
CA GLY A 127 -17.36 -23.25 2.11
C GLY A 127 -16.40 -22.40 1.26
N ARG A 128 -16.66 -22.43 -0.06
CA ARG A 128 -15.81 -21.77 -1.07
C ARG A 128 -16.63 -20.90 -2.02
N ASP A 129 -17.85 -20.51 -1.65
CA ASP A 129 -18.77 -19.72 -2.45
C ASP A 129 -19.26 -18.53 -1.63
N ILE A 130 -18.66 -17.37 -1.90
CA ILE A 130 -18.97 -16.13 -1.19
C ILE A 130 -20.37 -15.62 -1.53
N VAL A 131 -20.84 -15.84 -2.77
CA VAL A 131 -22.15 -15.40 -3.22
C VAL A 131 -23.26 -16.18 -2.51
N ALA A 132 -23.11 -17.51 -2.42
CA ALA A 132 -24.03 -18.34 -1.66
C ALA A 132 -24.03 -17.98 -0.17
N ALA A 133 -22.87 -17.68 0.42
CA ALA A 133 -22.77 -17.25 1.82
C ALA A 133 -23.50 -15.93 2.06
N PHE A 134 -23.35 -14.95 1.19
CA PHE A 134 -24.02 -13.66 1.32
C PHE A 134 -25.55 -13.79 1.12
N LYS A 135 -26.02 -14.66 0.22
CA LYS A 135 -27.44 -14.99 0.10
C LYS A 135 -28.01 -15.59 1.39
N LYS A 136 -27.27 -16.52 2.01
CA LYS A 136 -27.71 -17.11 3.31
C LYS A 136 -27.75 -16.06 4.41
N LEU A 137 -26.74 -15.16 4.48
CA LEU A 137 -26.72 -14.07 5.47
C LEU A 137 -27.93 -13.14 5.32
N SER A 138 -28.28 -12.77 4.07
CA SER A 138 -29.41 -11.88 3.81
C SER A 138 -30.76 -12.50 4.14
N ALA A 139 -30.88 -13.81 4.01
CA ALA A 139 -32.12 -14.54 4.24
C ALA A 139 -32.37 -14.86 5.73
N ARG A 140 -31.38 -14.62 6.63
CA ARG A 140 -31.46 -15.02 8.03
C ARG A 140 -31.63 -13.82 8.96
N PRO A 141 -32.80 -13.64 9.60
CA PRO A 141 -33.01 -12.57 10.57
C PRO A 141 -32.03 -12.69 11.74
N GLY A 142 -31.55 -11.56 12.24
CA GLY A 142 -30.68 -11.49 13.42
C GLY A 142 -29.20 -11.83 13.19
N THR A 143 -28.79 -12.10 11.95
CA THR A 143 -27.37 -12.20 11.61
C THR A 143 -26.77 -10.81 11.45
N GLY A 144 -25.86 -10.42 12.36
CA GLY A 144 -25.14 -9.16 12.26
C GLY A 144 -23.97 -9.26 11.29
N PHE A 145 -23.74 -8.20 10.51
CA PHE A 145 -22.60 -8.07 9.62
C PHE A 145 -21.92 -6.70 9.82
N VAL A 146 -20.63 -6.72 10.07
CA VAL A 146 -19.82 -5.51 10.19
C VAL A 146 -19.21 -5.18 8.83
N SER A 147 -19.62 -4.05 8.27
CA SER A 147 -18.98 -3.45 7.11
C SER A 147 -17.97 -2.40 7.52
N ARG A 148 -16.87 -2.29 6.81
CA ARG A 148 -15.96 -1.17 7.00
C ARG A 148 -16.62 0.17 6.68
N GLY A 149 -17.41 0.26 5.61
CA GLY A 149 -18.14 1.48 5.25
C GLY A 149 -17.26 2.70 4.95
N ASP A 150 -15.96 2.50 4.66
CA ASP A 150 -14.91 3.53 4.58
C ASP A 150 -14.36 3.75 3.17
N ASN A 151 -15.03 3.24 2.15
CA ASN A 151 -14.60 3.29 0.74
C ASN A 151 -13.21 2.65 0.47
N SER A 152 -12.77 1.73 1.34
CA SER A 152 -11.56 0.94 1.11
C SER A 152 -11.76 -0.14 0.05
N GLY A 153 -10.65 -0.74 -0.41
CA GLY A 153 -10.69 -1.88 -1.31
C GLY A 153 -11.46 -3.08 -0.72
N THR A 154 -11.40 -3.31 0.59
CA THR A 154 -12.19 -4.34 1.28
C THR A 154 -13.68 -4.01 1.25
N HIS A 155 -14.05 -2.75 1.53
CA HIS A 155 -15.44 -2.31 1.44
C HIS A 155 -15.96 -2.43 0.00
N ALA A 156 -15.18 -2.03 -1.00
CA ALA A 156 -15.55 -2.21 -2.40
C ALA A 156 -15.73 -3.69 -2.80
N ALA A 157 -14.88 -4.59 -2.28
CA ALA A 157 -15.02 -6.04 -2.50
C ALA A 157 -16.28 -6.60 -1.84
N GLU A 158 -16.60 -6.16 -0.63
CA GLU A 158 -17.82 -6.50 0.09
C GLU A 158 -19.06 -6.11 -0.72
N LEU A 159 -19.14 -4.84 -1.18
CA LEU A 159 -20.25 -4.33 -1.97
C LEU A 159 -20.44 -5.12 -3.28
N ARG A 160 -19.35 -5.50 -3.95
CA ARG A 160 -19.41 -6.38 -5.13
C ARG A 160 -19.97 -7.77 -4.80
N ALA A 161 -19.60 -8.34 -3.66
CA ALA A 161 -20.12 -9.64 -3.24
C ALA A 161 -21.62 -9.59 -2.91
N TRP A 162 -22.11 -8.54 -2.23
CA TRP A 162 -23.54 -8.30 -2.04
C TRP A 162 -24.29 -8.16 -3.35
N GLN A 163 -23.77 -7.36 -4.28
CA GLN A 163 -24.35 -7.16 -5.61
C GLN A 163 -24.40 -8.47 -6.40
N ALA A 164 -23.35 -9.30 -6.38
CA ALA A 164 -23.32 -10.61 -7.02
C ALA A 164 -24.32 -11.59 -6.39
N ALA A 165 -24.65 -11.41 -5.12
CA ALA A 165 -25.71 -12.16 -4.43
C ALA A 165 -27.12 -11.67 -4.81
N GLY A 166 -27.25 -10.62 -5.64
CA GLY A 166 -28.53 -10.02 -6.03
C GLY A 166 -29.11 -9.09 -4.96
N ILE A 167 -28.29 -8.60 -4.05
CA ILE A 167 -28.70 -7.76 -2.93
C ILE A 167 -28.13 -6.36 -3.15
N ASP A 168 -28.98 -5.33 -3.18
CA ASP A 168 -28.54 -3.96 -3.27
C ASP A 168 -27.88 -3.54 -1.93
N PRO A 169 -26.58 -3.22 -1.93
CA PRO A 169 -25.89 -2.79 -0.72
C PRO A 169 -26.49 -1.53 -0.08
N LYS A 170 -27.14 -0.66 -0.88
CA LYS A 170 -27.79 0.57 -0.38
C LYS A 170 -29.14 0.28 0.31
N SER A 171 -29.79 -0.82 -0.08
CA SER A 171 -31.05 -1.28 0.49
C SER A 171 -30.85 -2.28 1.64
N LEU A 172 -29.62 -2.63 1.96
CA LEU A 172 -29.25 -3.53 3.05
C LEU A 172 -29.74 -2.99 4.40
N ARG A 173 -31.04 -3.16 4.63
CA ARG A 173 -31.66 -3.02 5.95
C ARG A 173 -31.66 -4.40 6.67
N LEU A 174 -30.53 -5.11 6.56
CA LEU A 174 -30.36 -6.30 7.35
C LEU A 174 -30.39 -5.88 8.83
N PRO A 175 -31.31 -6.43 9.65
CA PRO A 175 -31.20 -6.23 11.07
C PRO A 175 -29.80 -6.68 11.51
N GLY A 176 -28.96 -5.70 11.93
CA GLY A 176 -27.57 -5.96 12.31
C GLY A 176 -26.49 -5.68 11.25
N TYR A 177 -26.80 -5.14 10.07
CA TYR A 177 -25.76 -4.59 9.19
C TYR A 177 -25.25 -3.26 9.75
N GLN A 178 -23.97 -3.21 10.07
CA GLN A 178 -23.33 -2.07 10.72
C GLN A 178 -22.13 -1.59 9.88
N ALA A 179 -22.29 -0.46 9.21
CA ALA A 179 -21.18 0.24 8.60
C ALA A 179 -20.47 1.09 9.66
N CYS A 180 -19.23 0.72 10.03
CA CYS A 180 -18.52 1.42 11.10
C CYS A 180 -17.79 2.69 10.63
N GLY A 181 -17.59 2.89 9.34
CA GLY A 181 -16.76 3.97 8.82
C GLY A 181 -15.29 3.87 9.25
N CYS A 182 -14.78 2.66 9.48
CA CYS A 182 -13.53 2.44 10.18
C CYS A 182 -12.58 1.49 9.42
N GLY A 183 -11.30 1.47 9.83
CA GLY A 183 -10.28 0.56 9.27
C GLY A 183 -10.50 -0.90 9.66
N MET A 184 -9.71 -1.82 9.04
CA MET A 184 -9.90 -3.27 9.22
C MET A 184 -9.71 -3.74 10.67
N GLY A 185 -8.71 -3.18 11.39
CA GLY A 185 -8.48 -3.55 12.79
C GLY A 185 -9.66 -3.23 13.72
N PRO A 186 -10.17 -1.99 13.74
CA PRO A 186 -11.40 -1.65 14.46
C PRO A 186 -12.61 -2.48 14.04
N ALA A 187 -12.83 -2.74 12.73
CA ALA A 187 -13.93 -3.58 12.26
C ALA A 187 -13.83 -5.02 12.80
N LEU A 188 -12.63 -5.60 12.82
CA LEU A 188 -12.37 -6.93 13.43
C LEU A 188 -12.64 -6.93 14.93
N ASN A 189 -12.28 -5.87 15.67
CA ASN A 189 -12.58 -5.75 17.10
C ASN A 189 -14.09 -5.69 17.34
N ILE A 190 -14.86 -4.95 16.55
CA ILE A 190 -16.32 -4.91 16.64
C ILE A 190 -16.89 -6.31 16.41
N ALA A 191 -16.50 -6.98 15.33
CA ALA A 191 -16.98 -8.32 15.02
C ALA A 191 -16.62 -9.33 16.11
N ALA A 192 -15.40 -9.27 16.67
CA ALA A 192 -14.95 -10.15 17.74
C ALA A 192 -15.76 -9.94 19.04
N SER A 193 -16.09 -8.69 19.38
CA SER A 193 -16.85 -8.38 20.60
C SER A 193 -18.35 -8.67 20.47
N THR A 194 -18.88 -8.67 19.24
CA THR A 194 -20.33 -8.84 18.99
C THR A 194 -20.71 -10.19 18.38
N GLY A 195 -19.72 -11.01 18.02
CA GLY A 195 -19.96 -12.30 17.35
C GLY A 195 -20.56 -12.15 15.95
N GLN A 196 -20.22 -11.06 15.23
CA GLN A 196 -20.78 -10.75 13.92
C GLN A 196 -19.87 -11.22 12.78
N TYR A 197 -20.45 -11.27 11.59
CA TYR A 197 -19.72 -11.60 10.35
C TYR A 197 -19.06 -10.36 9.75
N LEU A 198 -17.94 -10.54 9.03
CA LEU A 198 -17.32 -9.49 8.23
C LEU A 198 -16.46 -10.07 7.11
N LEU A 199 -16.25 -9.29 6.07
CA LEU A 199 -15.24 -9.57 5.05
C LEU A 199 -13.93 -8.92 5.48
N ALA A 200 -12.81 -9.68 5.47
CA ALA A 200 -11.47 -9.16 5.77
C ALA A 200 -10.46 -9.64 4.75
N ASP A 201 -9.38 -8.87 4.55
CA ASP A 201 -8.21 -9.42 3.90
C ASP A 201 -7.51 -10.44 4.82
N ARG A 202 -7.02 -11.54 4.24
CA ARG A 202 -6.41 -12.64 5.00
C ARG A 202 -5.18 -12.17 5.79
N SER A 203 -4.39 -11.27 5.25
CA SER A 203 -3.16 -10.83 5.90
C SER A 203 -3.45 -10.09 7.20
N THR A 204 -4.41 -9.16 7.19
CA THR A 204 -4.85 -8.46 8.41
C THR A 204 -5.48 -9.44 9.40
N TRP A 205 -6.31 -10.38 8.92
CA TRP A 205 -6.86 -11.42 9.80
C TRP A 205 -5.78 -12.27 10.47
N LEU A 206 -4.75 -12.68 9.75
CA LEU A 206 -3.67 -13.48 10.33
C LEU A 206 -2.81 -12.71 11.34
N ALA A 207 -2.61 -11.42 11.09
CA ALA A 207 -1.92 -10.54 12.04
C ALA A 207 -2.76 -10.17 13.27
N PHE A 208 -4.09 -10.23 13.14
CA PHE A 208 -5.02 -9.86 14.20
C PHE A 208 -5.00 -10.87 15.37
N LYS A 209 -4.82 -10.39 16.59
CA LYS A 209 -4.65 -11.24 17.78
C LYS A 209 -5.93 -11.45 18.58
N ASN A 210 -6.80 -10.43 18.63
CA ASN A 210 -8.00 -10.43 19.48
C ASN A 210 -9.19 -11.10 18.77
N ARG A 211 -9.05 -12.37 18.37
CA ARG A 211 -10.03 -13.08 17.52
C ARG A 211 -11.28 -13.51 18.23
N ALA A 212 -11.27 -13.56 19.58
CA ALA A 212 -12.34 -14.19 20.36
C ALA A 212 -12.75 -15.55 19.76
N ASP A 213 -14.05 -15.76 19.52
CA ASP A 213 -14.59 -16.99 18.91
C ASP A 213 -14.76 -16.88 17.38
N LEU A 214 -14.04 -15.95 16.72
CA LEU A 214 -14.13 -15.81 15.27
C LEU A 214 -13.22 -16.79 14.54
N ALA A 215 -13.70 -17.27 13.39
CA ALA A 215 -12.97 -18.15 12.47
C ALA A 215 -13.21 -17.76 11.02
N VAL A 216 -12.33 -18.21 10.11
CA VAL A 216 -12.58 -18.15 8.68
C VAL A 216 -13.69 -19.14 8.32
N LEU A 217 -14.73 -18.67 7.67
CA LEU A 217 -15.89 -19.46 7.24
C LEU A 217 -15.90 -19.69 5.73
N VAL A 218 -15.55 -18.65 4.93
CA VAL A 218 -15.45 -18.81 3.47
C VAL A 218 -14.09 -18.34 3.00
N GLU A 219 -13.41 -19.19 2.22
CA GLU A 219 -12.12 -18.95 1.64
C GLU A 219 -11.94 -19.70 0.31
N GLY A 220 -10.93 -19.28 -0.48
CA GLY A 220 -10.56 -19.98 -1.74
C GLY A 220 -11.55 -19.78 -2.90
N ASP A 221 -12.52 -18.87 -2.76
CA ASP A 221 -13.33 -18.40 -3.90
C ASP A 221 -12.45 -17.54 -4.83
N LYS A 222 -12.56 -17.79 -6.15
CA LYS A 222 -11.78 -17.02 -7.14
C LYS A 222 -12.14 -15.54 -7.16
N THR A 223 -13.38 -15.19 -6.82
CA THR A 223 -13.86 -13.80 -6.75
C THR A 223 -13.33 -13.06 -5.54
N LEU A 224 -12.81 -13.78 -4.54
CA LEU A 224 -12.15 -13.21 -3.36
C LEU A 224 -10.67 -12.88 -3.58
N ARG A 225 -10.12 -13.14 -4.77
CA ARG A 225 -8.77 -12.70 -5.08
C ARG A 225 -8.68 -11.18 -5.08
N ASN A 226 -7.61 -10.69 -4.47
CA ASN A 226 -7.35 -9.28 -4.27
C ASN A 226 -6.01 -8.90 -4.92
N PRO A 227 -6.00 -8.59 -6.24
CA PRO A 227 -4.78 -8.28 -6.97
C PRO A 227 -4.29 -6.86 -6.67
N TYR A 228 -3.01 -6.73 -6.37
CA TYR A 228 -2.31 -5.47 -6.13
C TYR A 228 -1.68 -4.94 -7.41
N GLY A 229 -1.93 -3.66 -7.67
CA GLY A 229 -1.32 -2.92 -8.77
C GLY A 229 -0.35 -1.85 -8.27
N VAL A 230 0.77 -1.69 -8.96
CA VAL A 230 1.65 -0.53 -8.82
C VAL A 230 1.40 0.42 -9.98
N LEU A 231 1.25 1.72 -9.67
CA LEU A 231 1.03 2.80 -10.63
C LEU A 231 1.96 3.97 -10.32
N VAL A 232 2.77 4.36 -11.29
CA VAL A 232 3.60 5.58 -11.18
C VAL A 232 2.75 6.78 -11.55
N VAL A 233 2.78 7.82 -10.72
CA VAL A 233 2.03 9.06 -10.98
C VAL A 233 2.59 9.75 -12.21
N ASN A 234 1.70 10.23 -13.08
CA ASN A 234 2.07 10.78 -14.37
C ASN A 234 2.74 12.16 -14.22
N PRO A 235 4.03 12.30 -14.56
CA PRO A 235 4.75 13.57 -14.47
C PRO A 235 4.23 14.65 -15.44
N ALA A 236 3.51 14.27 -16.48
CA ALA A 236 2.88 15.25 -17.38
C ALA A 236 1.75 16.03 -16.67
N LYS A 237 1.12 15.43 -15.66
CA LYS A 237 0.13 16.11 -14.81
C LYS A 237 0.77 16.79 -13.60
N HIS A 238 1.83 16.22 -13.06
CA HIS A 238 2.50 16.66 -11.84
C HIS A 238 4.03 16.67 -12.05
N PRO A 239 4.62 17.74 -12.62
CA PRO A 239 6.05 17.78 -12.95
C PRO A 239 7.01 17.63 -11.76
N HIS A 240 6.51 17.85 -10.54
CA HIS A 240 7.31 17.74 -9.30
C HIS A 240 7.41 16.31 -8.75
N VAL A 241 6.60 15.35 -9.23
CA VAL A 241 6.68 13.96 -8.76
C VAL A 241 7.99 13.32 -9.21
N LYS A 242 8.52 12.48 -8.36
CA LYS A 242 9.81 11.81 -8.60
C LYS A 242 9.63 10.55 -9.46
N ALA A 243 9.01 10.73 -10.64
CA ALA A 243 8.58 9.63 -11.51
C ALA A 243 9.72 8.65 -11.84
N ALA A 244 10.95 9.13 -12.07
CA ALA A 244 12.10 8.26 -12.37
C ALA A 244 12.48 7.34 -11.17
N LEU A 245 12.41 7.85 -9.94
CA LEU A 245 12.65 7.03 -8.73
C LEU A 245 11.48 6.10 -8.45
N ALA A 246 10.25 6.58 -8.65
CA ALA A 246 9.02 5.79 -8.54
C ALA A 246 9.00 4.62 -9.55
N GLN A 247 9.50 4.85 -10.77
CA GLN A 247 9.63 3.80 -11.78
C GLN A 247 10.62 2.72 -11.34
N GLN A 248 11.76 3.08 -10.73
CA GLN A 248 12.70 2.10 -10.17
C GLN A 248 12.04 1.23 -9.09
N PHE A 249 11.17 1.82 -8.26
CA PHE A 249 10.41 1.04 -7.28
C PHE A 249 9.41 0.08 -7.95
N ALA A 250 8.66 0.57 -8.93
CA ALA A 250 7.72 -0.25 -9.69
C ALA A 250 8.43 -1.40 -10.43
N ASP A 251 9.60 -1.13 -11.03
CA ASP A 251 10.42 -2.13 -11.72
C ASP A 251 10.97 -3.18 -10.74
N TRP A 252 11.45 -2.73 -9.58
CA TRP A 252 11.93 -3.65 -8.55
C TRP A 252 10.83 -4.57 -8.04
N LEU A 253 9.63 -4.06 -7.76
CA LEU A 253 8.50 -4.87 -7.29
C LEU A 253 8.16 -6.03 -8.23
N VAL A 254 8.29 -5.84 -9.53
CA VAL A 254 7.99 -6.87 -10.53
C VAL A 254 9.23 -7.64 -10.99
N SER A 255 10.42 -7.27 -10.53
CA SER A 255 11.66 -7.99 -10.83
C SER A 255 11.71 -9.34 -10.13
N PRO A 256 12.59 -10.27 -10.57
CA PRO A 256 12.80 -11.53 -9.86
C PRO A 256 13.14 -11.34 -8.36
N ALA A 257 13.92 -10.32 -8.01
CA ALA A 257 14.30 -10.03 -6.63
C ALA A 257 13.11 -9.56 -5.79
N GLY A 258 12.31 -8.62 -6.30
CA GLY A 258 11.09 -8.14 -5.64
C GLY A 258 10.04 -9.24 -5.49
N GLN A 259 9.83 -10.03 -6.54
CA GLN A 259 8.89 -11.17 -6.51
C GLN A 259 9.34 -12.27 -5.53
N ALA A 260 10.64 -12.56 -5.46
CA ALA A 260 11.19 -13.48 -4.45
C ALA A 260 11.00 -12.95 -3.03
N SER A 261 11.20 -11.63 -2.81
CA SER A 261 10.97 -11.00 -1.51
C SER A 261 9.49 -11.09 -1.10
N ILE A 262 8.55 -10.84 -2.02
CA ILE A 262 7.11 -11.03 -1.78
C ILE A 262 6.81 -12.48 -1.42
N ALA A 263 7.34 -13.43 -2.20
CA ALA A 263 7.13 -14.86 -1.97
C ALA A 263 7.68 -15.35 -0.63
N ALA A 264 8.71 -14.70 -0.09
CA ALA A 264 9.32 -15.06 1.18
C ALA A 264 8.53 -14.57 2.39
N TYR A 265 7.64 -13.57 2.22
CA TYR A 265 6.90 -13.00 3.33
C TYR A 265 5.90 -13.99 3.95
N ARG A 266 5.88 -14.08 5.28
CA ARG A 266 5.02 -15.00 6.05
C ARG A 266 4.40 -14.29 7.24
N ILE A 267 3.14 -14.62 7.52
CA ILE A 267 2.48 -14.28 8.79
C ILE A 267 2.15 -15.59 9.50
N SER A 268 2.66 -15.78 10.70
CA SER A 268 2.47 -17.02 11.48
C SER A 268 2.84 -18.29 10.66
N GLY A 269 3.94 -18.22 9.88
CA GLY A 269 4.42 -19.31 9.02
C GLY A 269 3.68 -19.49 7.69
N GLN A 270 2.58 -18.76 7.45
CA GLN A 270 1.76 -18.88 6.25
C GLN A 270 2.10 -17.83 5.19
N ALA A 271 2.14 -18.23 3.92
CA ALA A 271 2.21 -17.31 2.79
C ALA A 271 0.86 -16.59 2.66
N VAL A 272 0.91 -15.26 2.55
CA VAL A 272 -0.29 -14.41 2.48
C VAL A 272 -0.31 -13.51 1.26
N PHE A 273 0.83 -13.26 0.68
CA PHE A 273 0.98 -12.58 -0.60
C PHE A 273 1.63 -13.51 -1.60
N PHE A 274 1.07 -13.56 -2.79
CA PHE A 274 1.48 -14.44 -3.87
C PHE A 274 1.95 -13.60 -5.05
N PRO A 275 3.21 -13.75 -5.49
CA PRO A 275 3.72 -13.06 -6.68
C PRO A 275 2.85 -13.32 -7.90
N SER A 276 2.58 -12.28 -8.69
CA SER A 276 1.77 -12.39 -9.91
C SER A 276 2.24 -11.50 -11.05
N ALA A 277 3.43 -10.88 -10.92
CA ALA A 277 3.98 -10.10 -12.03
C ALA A 277 4.19 -10.98 -13.26
N LYS A 278 3.68 -10.50 -14.41
CA LYS A 278 3.96 -11.12 -15.71
C LYS A 278 5.27 -10.53 -16.24
N HIS A 279 6.18 -11.38 -16.57
CA HIS A 279 7.45 -11.05 -17.22
C HIS A 279 7.30 -10.96 -18.73
#